data_4f8d24839b9393c57670b7df1e5092ec
#
_entry.id   4f8d24839b9393c57670b7df1e5092ec
#
_cell.length_a   1.000
_cell.length_b   1.000
_cell.length_c   1.000
_cell.angle_alpha   90.00
_cell.angle_beta   90.00
_cell.angle_gamma   90.00
#
_symmetry.space_group_name_H-M   'P 1'
#
loop_
_entity.id
_entity.type
_entity.pdbx_description
1 polymer ?
#
loop_
_entity_poly.entity_id
_entity_poly.type
_entity_poly.pdbx_seq_one_letter_code
_entity_poly.pdbx_strand_id
1 'polypeptide(L)'
;MPKLIAAAIKFYPKDSEYPQIICGKRHCDCLEWMFKHQVEYDKITHEQGFLTEYNQFVDRYEAMYLAHDQVLDPENYKPGKPLFSEDLW
;
A
#
# COMPACT_ATOMS: atom_id res chain seq x y z
N MET A 1 -0.99 15.78 -9.59
CA MET A 1 -0.59 14.41 -9.26
C MET A 1 -1.70 13.73 -8.47
N PRO A 2 -1.95 12.43 -8.70
CA PRO A 2 -3.00 11.75 -7.96
C PRO A 2 -2.67 11.68 -6.48
N LYS A 3 -3.70 11.79 -5.64
CA LYS A 3 -3.55 11.66 -4.20
C LYS A 3 -3.58 10.19 -3.79
N LEU A 4 -2.83 9.87 -2.74
CA LEU A 4 -2.91 8.57 -2.09
C LEU A 4 -4.07 8.60 -1.11
N ILE A 5 -4.95 7.60 -1.18
CA ILE A 5 -6.17 7.57 -0.37
C ILE A 5 -6.21 6.43 0.64
N ALA A 6 -5.37 5.42 0.47
CA ALA A 6 -5.35 4.26 1.38
C ALA A 6 -4.01 3.54 1.29
N ALA A 7 -3.63 2.89 2.38
CA ALA A 7 -2.60 1.87 2.32
C ALA A 7 -3.19 0.65 1.61
N ALA A 8 -2.37 -0.10 0.90
CA ALA A 8 -2.84 -1.24 0.12
C ALA A 8 -1.81 -2.35 0.09
N ILE A 9 -2.30 -3.58 -0.02
CA ILE A 9 -1.46 -4.76 -0.24
C ILE A 9 -1.96 -5.46 -1.48
N LYS A 10 -1.07 -5.64 -2.44
CA LYS A 10 -1.31 -6.42 -3.65
C LYS A 10 -0.75 -7.81 -3.43
N PHE A 11 -1.57 -8.82 -3.59
CA PHE A 11 -1.18 -10.21 -3.34
C PHE A 11 -1.83 -11.14 -4.35
N TYR A 12 -1.22 -12.32 -4.51
CA TYR A 12 -1.78 -13.38 -5.33
C TYR A 12 -2.39 -14.42 -4.39
N PRO A 13 -3.73 -14.59 -4.41
CA PRO A 13 -4.36 -15.66 -3.66
C PRO A 13 -3.82 -17.01 -4.11
N LYS A 14 -3.82 -18.00 -3.20
CA LYS A 14 -3.39 -19.35 -3.53
C LYS A 14 -4.19 -19.87 -4.73
N ASP A 15 -3.48 -20.49 -5.67
CA ASP A 15 -4.07 -21.07 -6.89
C ASP A 15 -4.74 -20.07 -7.82
N SER A 16 -4.42 -18.79 -7.70
CA SER A 16 -4.93 -17.74 -8.59
C SER A 16 -3.79 -17.13 -9.40
N GLU A 17 -4.06 -16.88 -10.68
CA GLU A 17 -3.13 -16.17 -11.56
C GLU A 17 -3.33 -14.65 -11.49
N TYR A 18 -4.42 -14.19 -10.87
CA TYR A 18 -4.78 -12.79 -10.84
C TYR A 18 -4.53 -12.21 -9.46
N PRO A 19 -3.88 -11.04 -9.39
CA PRO A 19 -3.67 -10.38 -8.11
C PRO A 19 -4.96 -9.79 -7.59
N GLN A 20 -5.03 -9.67 -6.24
CA GLN A 20 -6.06 -8.92 -5.56
C GLN A 20 -5.41 -7.82 -4.75
N ILE A 21 -6.18 -6.78 -4.44
CA ILE A 21 -5.71 -5.64 -3.68
C ILE A 21 -6.66 -5.44 -2.50
N ILE A 22 -6.07 -5.35 -1.31
CA ILE A 22 -6.79 -5.02 -0.07
C ILE A 22 -6.32 -3.64 0.37
N CYS A 23 -7.26 -2.79 0.74
CA CYS A 23 -6.99 -1.43 1.17
C CYS A 23 -7.39 -1.23 2.63
N GLY A 24 -6.70 -0.34 3.30
CA GLY A 24 -7.00 0.05 4.65
C GLY A 24 -6.28 1.35 5.00
N LYS A 25 -6.49 1.84 6.22
CA LYS A 25 -5.82 3.05 6.65
C LYS A 25 -4.31 2.83 6.76
N ARG A 26 -3.92 1.66 7.27
CA ARG A 26 -2.52 1.29 7.45
C ARG A 26 -2.29 -0.12 6.96
N HIS A 27 -1.04 -0.43 6.64
CA HIS A 27 -0.69 -1.78 6.16
C HIS A 27 -1.01 -2.85 7.21
N CYS A 28 -0.84 -2.54 8.50
CA CYS A 28 -1.18 -3.49 9.57
C CYS A 28 -2.68 -3.82 9.57
N ASP A 29 -3.54 -2.88 9.21
CA ASP A 29 -4.97 -3.13 9.11
C ASP A 29 -5.28 -4.12 7.98
N CYS A 30 -4.57 -3.98 6.86
CA CYS A 30 -4.71 -4.90 5.73
C CYS A 30 -4.27 -6.31 6.11
N LEU A 31 -3.13 -6.43 6.79
CA LEU A 31 -2.60 -7.73 7.23
C LEU A 31 -3.52 -8.38 8.25
N GLU A 32 -4.07 -7.60 9.17
CA GLU A 32 -5.01 -8.11 10.18
C GLU A 32 -6.27 -8.64 9.51
N TRP A 33 -6.81 -7.92 8.51
CA TRP A 33 -7.96 -8.38 7.77
C TRP A 33 -7.68 -9.70 7.07
N MET A 34 -6.53 -9.81 6.41
CA MET A 34 -6.12 -11.04 5.73
C MET A 34 -6.00 -12.21 6.70
N PHE A 35 -5.45 -11.96 7.87
CA PHE A 35 -5.32 -12.98 8.91
C PHE A 35 -6.70 -13.43 9.43
N LYS A 36 -7.58 -12.49 9.73
CA LYS A 36 -8.93 -12.79 10.24
C LYS A 36 -9.76 -13.58 9.24
N HIS A 37 -9.58 -13.33 7.96
CA HIS A 37 -10.33 -14.01 6.91
C HIS A 37 -9.60 -15.24 6.37
N GLN A 38 -8.49 -15.62 7.01
CA GLN A 38 -7.71 -16.82 6.66
C GLN A 38 -7.33 -16.83 5.17
N VAL A 39 -6.92 -15.67 4.65
CA VAL A 39 -6.51 -15.54 3.27
C VAL A 39 -5.19 -16.28 3.06
N GLU A 40 -5.18 -17.24 2.12
CA GLU A 40 -3.97 -17.92 1.70
C GLU A 40 -3.42 -17.22 0.47
N TYR A 41 -2.15 -16.84 0.52
CA TYR A 41 -1.51 -16.10 -0.55
C TYR A 41 -0.02 -16.38 -0.61
N ASP A 42 0.59 -16.04 -1.74
CA ASP A 42 2.03 -16.17 -1.92
C ASP A 42 2.71 -15.00 -1.20
N LYS A 43 3.33 -15.30 -0.05
CA LYS A 43 3.99 -14.29 0.77
C LYS A 43 5.26 -13.74 0.13
N ILE A 44 5.84 -14.46 -0.82
CA ILE A 44 7.08 -14.03 -1.48
C ILE A 44 6.79 -12.90 -2.46
N THR A 45 5.65 -12.96 -3.13
CA THR A 45 5.30 -12.02 -4.20
C THR A 45 4.35 -10.92 -3.77
N HIS A 46 3.90 -10.90 -2.50
CA HIS A 46 3.02 -9.81 -2.07
C HIS A 46 3.78 -8.48 -2.02
N GLU A 47 3.09 -7.42 -2.35
CA GLU A 47 3.64 -6.07 -2.35
C GLU A 47 2.83 -5.17 -1.45
N GLN A 48 3.50 -4.39 -0.62
CA GLN A 48 2.88 -3.33 0.16
C GLN A 48 3.03 -2.02 -0.61
N GLY A 49 1.96 -1.27 -0.69
CA GLY A 49 1.95 -0.01 -1.40
C GLY A 49 0.75 0.83 -0.98
N PHE A 50 0.22 1.58 -1.95
CA PHE A 50 -0.88 2.52 -1.69
C PHE A 50 -1.84 2.51 -2.86
N LEU A 51 -3.07 2.93 -2.59
CA LEU A 51 -4.07 3.14 -3.61
C LEU A 51 -4.22 4.64 -3.85
N THR A 52 -4.28 5.02 -5.14
CA THR A 52 -4.52 6.41 -5.51
C THR A 52 -6.01 6.71 -5.60
N GLU A 53 -6.36 7.99 -5.67
CA GLU A 53 -7.74 8.42 -5.87
C GLU A 53 -8.35 7.91 -7.18
N TYR A 54 -7.53 7.44 -8.11
CA TYR A 54 -7.97 6.84 -9.37
C TYR A 54 -7.99 5.31 -9.32
N ASN A 55 -7.96 4.73 -8.11
CA ASN A 55 -7.98 3.27 -7.90
C ASN A 55 -6.79 2.54 -8.52
N GLN A 56 -5.66 3.20 -8.60
CA GLN A 56 -4.42 2.58 -9.07
C GLN A 56 -3.54 2.20 -7.90
N PHE A 57 -2.98 0.99 -7.94
CA PHE A 57 -2.00 0.56 -6.98
C PHE A 57 -0.63 1.11 -7.38
N VAL A 58 0.08 1.67 -6.40
CA VAL A 58 1.46 2.11 -6.54
C VAL A 58 2.29 1.50 -5.42
N ASP A 59 3.52 1.12 -5.71
CA ASP A 59 4.42 0.62 -4.67
C ASP A 59 4.85 1.76 -3.74
N ARG A 60 5.55 1.40 -2.66
CA ARG A 60 5.95 2.40 -1.65
C ARG A 60 6.92 3.43 -2.18
N TYR A 61 7.75 3.07 -3.15
CA TYR A 61 8.74 3.99 -3.72
C TYR A 61 8.06 4.99 -4.66
N GLU A 62 7.19 4.51 -5.53
CA GLU A 62 6.40 5.39 -6.39
C GLU A 62 5.48 6.27 -5.57
N ALA A 63 4.88 5.70 -4.52
CA ALA A 63 4.02 6.44 -3.62
C ALA A 63 4.75 7.61 -2.94
N MET A 64 6.02 7.44 -2.60
CA MET A 64 6.79 8.53 -1.99
C MET A 64 6.83 9.75 -2.91
N TYR A 65 7.05 9.56 -4.20
CA TYR A 65 7.04 10.69 -5.14
C TYR A 65 5.67 11.37 -5.22
N LEU A 66 4.61 10.58 -5.17
CA LEU A 66 3.24 11.13 -5.23
C LEU A 66 2.83 11.82 -3.94
N ALA A 67 3.47 11.49 -2.83
CA ALA A 67 3.10 11.99 -1.50
C ALA A 67 3.70 13.36 -1.17
N HIS A 68 4.29 14.06 -2.13
CA HIS A 68 4.99 15.32 -1.92
C HIS A 68 4.20 16.30 -1.03
N ASP A 69 2.89 16.43 -1.27
CA ASP A 69 2.03 17.36 -0.54
C ASP A 69 1.21 16.68 0.56
N GLN A 70 1.41 15.39 0.79
CA GLN A 70 0.57 14.62 1.72
C GLN A 70 1.29 14.16 2.98
N VAL A 71 2.63 14.10 2.97
CA VAL A 71 3.36 13.67 4.17
C VAL A 71 3.08 14.64 5.32
N LEU A 72 2.82 14.08 6.51
CA LEU A 72 2.49 14.86 7.71
C LEU A 72 3.66 15.72 8.15
N ASP A 73 4.88 15.19 8.04
CA ASP A 73 6.12 15.89 8.36
C ASP A 73 6.93 16.04 7.08
N PRO A 74 7.16 17.28 6.60
CA PRO A 74 7.95 17.46 5.38
C PRO A 74 9.34 16.82 5.41
N GLU A 75 9.92 16.63 6.60
CA GLU A 75 11.21 15.95 6.71
C GLU A 75 11.14 14.48 6.34
N ASN A 76 9.94 13.89 6.34
CA ASN A 76 9.73 12.50 5.92
C ASN A 76 9.56 12.35 4.42
N TYR A 77 9.50 13.44 3.67
CA TYR A 77 9.49 13.35 2.22
C TYR A 77 10.91 13.10 1.71
N LYS A 78 11.17 11.85 1.34
CA LYS A 78 12.52 11.41 0.94
C LYS A 78 12.42 10.60 -0.35
N PRO A 79 12.41 11.26 -1.52
CA PRO A 79 12.38 10.55 -2.81
C PRO A 79 13.50 9.51 -2.87
N GLY A 80 13.18 8.32 -3.36
CA GLY A 80 14.10 7.20 -3.40
C GLY A 80 14.03 6.28 -2.19
N LYS A 81 13.26 6.66 -1.16
CA LYS A 81 12.99 5.84 0.01
C LYS A 81 11.54 5.36 0.00
N PRO A 82 11.22 4.24 0.67
CA PRO A 82 9.85 3.76 0.72
C PRO A 82 8.98 4.63 1.62
N LEU A 83 7.73 4.83 1.21
CA LEU A 83 6.74 5.52 2.02
C LEU A 83 6.08 4.54 2.99
N PHE A 84 5.86 4.97 4.21
CA PHE A 84 5.11 4.22 5.21
C PHE A 84 3.76 4.89 5.46
N SER A 85 2.74 4.08 5.79
CA SER A 85 1.41 4.65 6.04
C SER A 85 1.40 5.63 7.21
N GLU A 86 2.29 5.45 8.19
CA GLU A 86 2.46 6.38 9.31
C GLU A 86 2.93 7.76 8.86
N ASP A 87 3.54 7.88 7.69
CA ASP A 87 3.98 9.16 7.14
C ASP A 87 2.81 10.00 6.64
N LEU A 88 1.64 9.39 6.40
CA LEU A 88 0.47 10.04 5.85
C LEU A 88 -0.64 10.26 6.87
N TRP A 89 -0.82 9.32 7.78
CA TRP A 89 -1.91 9.42 8.76
C TRP A 89 -1.72 8.49 9.98
#